data_e5b093b66b3e370349ec50376feddef2
#
_entry.id   e5b093b66b3e370349ec50376feddef2
#
_cell.length_a   1.000
_cell.length_b   1.000
_cell.length_c   1.000
_cell.angle_alpha   90.00
_cell.angle_beta   90.00
_cell.angle_gamma   90.00
#
_symmetry.space_group_name_H-M   'P 1'
#
loop_
_entity.id
_entity.type
_entity.pdbx_description
1 polymer ?
#
loop_
_entity_poly.entity_id
_entity_poly.type
_entity_poly.pdbx_seq_one_letter_code
_entity_poly.pdbx_strand_id
1 'polypeptide(L)'
;MSRMFQGLLGSAVIGTMLLAVPVVAGSSAGGSVAPAAAFNLPSRAGKPVALADLRGQVVLINFWATWCGPCRKEMPLLEQIQKKYAPLGFTMLGVNVEEDTRLMETFLKDVPVTFPILLDPANGVSKLYNVSAMPSTVIVDRKGNVRFIHQGYQPGDESKYQDMIRQLIREKA
;
A
#
# COMPACT_ATOMS: atom_id res chain seq x y z
N MET A 1 -72.05 -0.78 -66.12
CA MET A 1 -72.45 -1.41 -64.82
C MET A 1 -71.17 -1.54 -64.02
N SER A 2 -70.87 -0.53 -63.18
CA SER A 2 -70.96 -0.51 -61.75
C SER A 2 -69.99 -1.52 -61.08
N ARG A 3 -69.02 -1.18 -60.35
CA ARG A 3 -69.00 -0.61 -58.99
C ARG A 3 -67.56 -0.23 -58.57
N MET A 4 -67.45 0.97 -58.00
CA MET A 4 -66.36 1.43 -57.17
C MET A 4 -66.12 0.54 -56.00
N PHE A 5 -64.84 0.35 -55.67
CA PHE A 5 -64.41 0.02 -54.27
C PHE A 5 -63.25 0.92 -53.92
N GLN A 6 -63.49 1.80 -52.96
CA GLN A 6 -62.53 2.60 -52.31
C GLN A 6 -61.79 1.71 -51.25
N GLY A 7 -60.50 1.64 -51.35
CA GLY A 7 -59.66 1.02 -50.35
C GLY A 7 -58.85 2.08 -49.59
N LEU A 8 -59.10 2.21 -48.30
CA LEU A 8 -58.44 3.13 -47.38
C LEU A 8 -56.90 2.84 -47.26
N LEU A 9 -56.15 3.88 -47.47
CA LEU A 9 -54.73 3.90 -47.15
C LEU A 9 -54.61 4.11 -45.62
N GLY A 10 -54.28 3.04 -44.88
CA GLY A 10 -53.89 3.10 -43.48
C GLY A 10 -52.41 3.47 -43.35
N SER A 11 -52.13 4.68 -42.91
CA SER A 11 -50.78 5.09 -42.55
C SER A 11 -50.34 4.40 -41.27
N ALA A 12 -49.42 3.45 -41.37
CA ALA A 12 -48.74 2.87 -40.18
C ALA A 12 -47.64 3.83 -39.74
N VAL A 13 -47.85 4.51 -38.65
CA VAL A 13 -46.81 5.29 -37.93
C VAL A 13 -45.95 4.30 -37.18
N ILE A 14 -44.74 4.03 -37.69
CA ILE A 14 -43.75 3.25 -36.99
C ILE A 14 -43.10 4.17 -35.95
N GLY A 15 -43.56 4.04 -34.70
CA GLY A 15 -42.95 4.70 -33.53
C GLY A 15 -41.61 4.06 -33.23
N THR A 16 -40.54 4.76 -33.54
CA THR A 16 -39.17 4.36 -33.14
C THR A 16 -39.00 4.56 -31.64
N MET A 17 -39.14 3.51 -30.89
CA MET A 17 -38.88 3.49 -29.42
C MET A 17 -37.38 3.52 -29.18
N LEU A 18 -36.80 4.69 -28.90
CA LEU A 18 -35.42 4.82 -28.42
C LEU A 18 -35.33 4.18 -27.03
N LEU A 19 -34.77 2.99 -26.99
CA LEU A 19 -34.33 2.37 -25.72
C LEU A 19 -33.10 3.12 -25.21
N ALA A 20 -33.30 3.95 -24.18
CA ALA A 20 -32.21 4.57 -23.45
C ALA A 20 -31.48 3.47 -22.67
N VAL A 21 -30.29 3.11 -23.15
CA VAL A 21 -29.39 2.22 -22.41
C VAL A 21 -28.81 3.01 -21.25
N PRO A 22 -29.00 2.62 -19.99
CA PRO A 22 -28.35 3.28 -18.88
C PRO A 22 -26.84 3.09 -19.01
N VAL A 23 -26.10 4.18 -19.18
CA VAL A 23 -24.65 4.21 -19.05
C VAL A 23 -24.35 3.88 -17.58
N VAL A 24 -23.98 2.64 -17.33
CA VAL A 24 -23.40 2.25 -16.04
C VAL A 24 -22.06 2.99 -15.93
N ALA A 25 -22.06 4.09 -15.18
CA ALA A 25 -20.84 4.75 -14.77
C ALA A 25 -19.96 3.70 -14.08
N GLY A 26 -18.85 3.33 -14.73
CA GLY A 26 -17.89 2.41 -14.18
C GLY A 26 -17.43 2.93 -12.83
N SER A 27 -17.74 2.20 -11.76
CA SER A 27 -17.14 2.41 -10.46
C SER A 27 -15.63 2.30 -10.64
N SER A 28 -14.94 3.45 -10.59
CA SER A 28 -13.51 3.46 -10.36
C SER A 28 -13.29 2.64 -9.08
N ALA A 29 -12.52 1.56 -9.20
CA ALA A 29 -12.08 0.75 -8.07
C ALA A 29 -11.18 1.63 -7.17
N GLY A 30 -11.80 2.46 -6.36
CA GLY A 30 -11.18 3.06 -5.20
C GLY A 30 -11.01 1.92 -4.21
N GLY A 31 -9.82 1.32 -4.15
CA GLY A 31 -9.49 0.38 -3.10
C GLY A 31 -9.89 1.00 -1.77
N SER A 32 -10.66 0.29 -0.95
CA SER A 32 -11.12 0.79 0.34
C SER A 32 -9.89 1.16 1.16
N VAL A 33 -9.75 2.47 1.39
CA VAL A 33 -8.66 3.03 2.18
C VAL A 33 -8.97 2.71 3.63
N ALA A 34 -8.31 1.69 4.19
CA ALA A 34 -8.52 1.26 5.57
C ALA A 34 -7.49 1.93 6.49
N PRO A 35 -7.87 2.31 7.72
CA PRO A 35 -6.91 2.76 8.72
C PRO A 35 -5.84 1.70 8.97
N ALA A 36 -4.58 2.12 9.06
CA ALA A 36 -3.50 1.25 9.47
C ALA A 36 -3.70 0.80 10.92
N ALA A 37 -3.42 -0.47 11.20
CA ALA A 37 -3.48 -1.00 12.55
C ALA A 37 -2.49 -0.24 13.46
N ALA A 38 -2.98 0.23 14.61
CA ALA A 38 -2.16 0.96 15.55
C ALA A 38 -1.18 0.01 16.25
N PHE A 39 0.02 0.50 16.48
CA PHE A 39 1.02 -0.21 17.29
C PHE A 39 1.91 0.78 18.03
N ASN A 40 2.56 0.27 19.07
CA ASN A 40 3.64 0.92 19.78
C ASN A 40 4.69 -0.16 20.08
N LEU A 41 5.80 -0.14 19.36
CA LEU A 41 6.84 -1.16 19.45
C LEU A 41 8.13 -0.59 20.05
N PRO A 42 8.85 -1.37 20.86
CA PRO A 42 10.21 -1.03 21.25
C PRO A 42 11.10 -0.92 20.02
N SER A 43 12.04 0.02 20.04
CA SER A 43 13.04 0.14 18.98
C SER A 43 14.42 -0.32 19.47
N ARG A 44 15.26 -0.70 18.52
CA ARG A 44 16.68 -0.99 18.76
C ARG A 44 17.40 0.15 19.48
N ALA A 45 16.99 1.39 19.25
CA ALA A 45 17.55 2.58 19.92
C ALA A 45 17.05 2.78 21.37
N GLY A 46 16.21 1.88 21.89
CA GLY A 46 15.67 1.89 23.24
C GLY A 46 14.41 2.74 23.42
N LYS A 47 14.12 3.69 22.53
CA LYS A 47 12.89 4.51 22.60
C LYS A 47 11.77 3.85 21.79
N PRO A 48 10.59 3.57 22.37
CA PRO A 48 9.48 3.00 21.62
C PRO A 48 8.98 3.96 20.54
N VAL A 49 8.40 3.40 19.47
CA VAL A 49 7.82 4.15 18.37
C VAL A 49 6.36 3.74 18.20
N ALA A 50 5.45 4.69 18.34
CA ALA A 50 4.05 4.50 18.02
C ALA A 50 3.75 5.01 16.60
N LEU A 51 2.99 4.24 15.82
CA LEU A 51 2.57 4.67 14.47
C LEU A 51 1.78 5.98 14.51
N ALA A 52 1.02 6.20 15.59
CA ALA A 52 0.24 7.42 15.79
C ALA A 52 1.10 8.70 15.82
N ASP A 53 2.34 8.61 16.32
CA ASP A 53 3.26 9.76 16.42
C ASP A 53 3.81 10.19 15.05
N LEU A 54 3.59 9.39 14.02
CA LEU A 54 4.05 9.64 12.66
C LEU A 54 2.96 10.21 11.74
N ARG A 55 1.83 10.63 12.31
CA ARG A 55 0.79 11.34 11.55
C ARG A 55 1.36 12.59 10.87
N GLY A 56 0.89 12.85 9.64
CA GLY A 56 1.45 13.91 8.79
C GLY A 56 2.63 13.49 7.93
N GLN A 57 3.22 12.31 8.19
CA GLN A 57 4.26 11.71 7.36
C GLN A 57 3.71 10.56 6.52
N VAL A 58 4.32 10.30 5.38
CA VAL A 58 4.18 9.05 4.63
C VAL A 58 5.08 8.02 5.32
N VAL A 59 4.53 6.87 5.70
CA VAL A 59 5.27 5.85 6.44
C VAL A 59 5.35 4.57 5.62
N LEU A 60 6.56 4.03 5.44
CA LEU A 60 6.76 2.68 4.93
C LEU A 60 7.13 1.76 6.09
N ILE A 61 6.36 0.70 6.28
CA ILE A 61 6.59 -0.34 7.28
C ILE A 61 7.04 -1.58 6.53
N ASN A 62 8.26 -2.06 6.81
CA ASN A 62 8.80 -3.28 6.21
C ASN A 62 9.04 -4.32 7.30
N PHE A 63 8.36 -5.46 7.19
CA PHE A 63 8.53 -6.61 8.10
C PHE A 63 9.64 -7.50 7.54
N TRP A 64 10.64 -7.82 8.37
CA TRP A 64 11.85 -8.51 7.93
C TRP A 64 12.49 -9.37 9.01
N ALA A 65 13.38 -10.26 8.57
CA ALA A 65 14.21 -11.08 9.46
C ALA A 65 15.58 -11.37 8.82
N THR A 66 16.58 -11.72 9.62
CA THR A 66 17.95 -12.01 9.13
C THR A 66 18.05 -13.31 8.35
N TRP A 67 17.20 -14.28 8.66
CA TRP A 67 17.11 -15.57 7.94
C TRP A 67 16.41 -15.44 6.57
N CYS A 68 15.77 -14.30 6.30
CA CYS A 68 15.07 -14.03 5.05
C CYS A 68 16.06 -13.49 4.00
N GLY A 69 16.46 -14.31 3.06
CA GLY A 69 17.40 -13.94 2.00
C GLY A 69 16.95 -12.72 1.16
N PRO A 70 15.70 -12.66 0.67
CA PRO A 70 15.17 -11.48 -0.04
C PRO A 70 15.20 -10.21 0.83
N CYS A 71 14.87 -10.28 2.13
CA CYS A 71 14.93 -9.14 3.05
C CYS A 71 16.33 -8.52 3.11
N ARG A 72 17.34 -9.37 3.20
CA ARG A 72 18.75 -8.92 3.24
C ARG A 72 19.17 -8.19 1.96
N LYS A 73 18.62 -8.58 0.81
CA LYS A 73 18.88 -7.91 -0.49
C LYS A 73 18.15 -6.58 -0.59
N GLU A 74 16.94 -6.51 -0.06
CA GLU A 74 16.10 -5.32 -0.09
C GLU A 74 16.61 -4.20 0.84
N MET A 75 17.14 -4.55 2.01
CA MET A 75 17.52 -3.61 3.08
C MET A 75 18.39 -2.43 2.62
N PRO A 76 19.47 -2.61 1.83
CA PRO A 76 20.27 -1.48 1.34
C PRO A 76 19.49 -0.53 0.42
N LEU A 77 18.52 -1.06 -0.34
CA LEU A 77 17.68 -0.27 -1.25
C LEU A 77 16.65 0.55 -0.46
N LEU A 78 16.11 -0.03 0.62
CA LEU A 78 15.24 0.66 1.54
C LEU A 78 15.96 1.82 2.26
N GLU A 79 17.24 1.65 2.60
CA GLU A 79 18.07 2.74 3.13
C GLU A 79 18.24 3.89 2.12
N GLN A 80 18.38 3.58 0.84
CA GLN A 80 18.42 4.61 -0.20
C GLN A 80 17.10 5.35 -0.31
N ILE A 81 15.97 4.64 -0.20
CA ILE A 81 14.62 5.23 -0.20
C ILE A 81 14.47 6.16 1.02
N GLN A 82 14.87 5.70 2.22
CA GLN A 82 14.84 6.53 3.43
C GLN A 82 15.62 7.83 3.22
N LYS A 83 16.87 7.76 2.80
CA LYS A 83 17.72 8.93 2.59
C LYS A 83 17.13 9.90 1.57
N LYS A 84 16.56 9.39 0.50
CA LYS A 84 15.99 10.19 -0.59
C LYS A 84 14.72 10.93 -0.19
N TYR A 85 13.83 10.29 0.56
CA TYR A 85 12.50 10.83 0.83
C TYR A 85 12.29 11.39 2.23
N ALA A 86 13.16 11.10 3.20
CA ALA A 86 13.05 11.64 4.56
C ALA A 86 12.89 13.17 4.62
N PRO A 87 13.65 13.99 3.84
CA PRO A 87 13.47 15.42 3.84
C PRO A 87 12.10 15.90 3.34
N LEU A 88 11.33 15.02 2.71
CA LEU A 88 10.02 15.32 2.12
C LEU A 88 8.84 14.89 3.00
N GLY A 89 9.09 14.54 4.27
CA GLY A 89 8.06 14.07 5.19
C GLY A 89 7.72 12.59 5.01
N PHE A 90 8.74 11.78 4.84
CA PHE A 90 8.69 10.33 4.77
C PHE A 90 9.49 9.70 5.89
N THR A 91 9.01 8.60 6.43
CA THR A 91 9.73 7.77 7.41
C THR A 91 9.57 6.31 7.07
N MET A 92 10.69 5.59 7.09
CA MET A 92 10.69 4.15 7.01
C MET A 92 10.83 3.53 8.41
N LEU A 93 10.13 2.40 8.64
CA LEU A 93 10.22 1.57 9.84
C LEU A 93 10.57 0.14 9.42
N GLY A 94 11.69 -0.38 9.89
CA GLY A 94 12.04 -1.78 9.72
C GLY A 94 11.58 -2.59 10.93
N VAL A 95 10.51 -3.38 10.80
CA VAL A 95 9.98 -4.23 11.89
C VAL A 95 10.62 -5.61 11.83
N ASN A 96 11.54 -5.88 12.74
CA ASN A 96 12.17 -7.18 12.87
C ASN A 96 11.28 -8.12 13.69
N VAL A 97 11.03 -9.34 13.16
CA VAL A 97 10.12 -10.33 13.77
C VAL A 97 10.82 -11.48 14.48
N GLU A 98 12.13 -11.37 14.71
CA GLU A 98 12.93 -12.40 15.36
C GLU A 98 12.85 -12.28 16.89
N GLU A 99 12.72 -13.41 17.55
CA GLU A 99 12.80 -13.47 19.01
C GLU A 99 14.23 -13.17 19.51
N ASP A 100 15.24 -13.69 18.81
CA ASP A 100 16.65 -13.47 19.12
C ASP A 100 17.24 -12.38 18.23
N THR A 101 17.50 -11.24 18.81
CA THR A 101 18.02 -10.06 18.11
C THR A 101 19.54 -10.09 17.86
N ARG A 102 20.28 -11.10 18.34
CA ARG A 102 21.75 -11.15 18.19
C ARG A 102 22.18 -11.21 16.73
N LEU A 103 21.49 -11.98 15.90
CA LEU A 103 21.78 -12.06 14.46
C LEU A 103 21.43 -10.75 13.76
N MET A 104 20.33 -10.11 14.17
CA MET A 104 19.95 -8.77 13.69
C MET A 104 21.04 -7.74 13.98
N GLU A 105 21.57 -7.72 15.21
CA GLU A 105 22.66 -6.79 15.58
C GLU A 105 23.92 -7.03 14.75
N THR A 106 24.25 -8.30 14.48
CA THR A 106 25.39 -8.65 13.62
C THR A 106 25.14 -8.18 12.18
N PHE A 107 23.98 -8.48 11.62
CA PHE A 107 23.62 -8.08 10.26
C PHE A 107 23.64 -6.55 10.07
N LEU A 108 23.11 -5.80 11.03
CA LEU A 108 23.06 -4.33 10.94
C LEU A 108 24.42 -3.63 11.12
N LYS A 109 25.46 -4.35 11.59
CA LYS A 109 26.84 -3.84 11.52
C LYS A 109 27.38 -3.87 10.09
N ASP A 110 27.04 -4.92 9.33
CA ASP A 110 27.48 -5.09 7.95
C ASP A 110 26.62 -4.28 6.96
N VAL A 111 25.33 -4.11 7.27
CA VAL A 111 24.34 -3.36 6.49
C VAL A 111 23.71 -2.28 7.36
N PRO A 112 24.43 -1.17 7.62
CA PRO A 112 23.92 -0.11 8.46
C PRO A 112 22.76 0.63 7.81
N VAL A 113 21.74 0.92 8.60
CA VAL A 113 20.56 1.69 8.21
C VAL A 113 20.33 2.87 9.15
N THR A 114 19.75 3.95 8.65
CA THR A 114 19.45 5.16 9.42
C THR A 114 18.00 5.22 9.90
N PHE A 115 17.12 4.41 9.33
CA PHE A 115 15.72 4.35 9.77
C PHE A 115 15.56 3.51 11.05
N PRO A 116 14.51 3.77 11.85
CA PRO A 116 14.23 3.00 13.05
C PRO A 116 14.02 1.51 12.79
N ILE A 117 14.71 0.67 13.55
CA ILE A 117 14.45 -0.77 13.63
C ILE A 117 13.60 -1.02 14.86
N LEU A 118 12.41 -1.55 14.65
CA LEU A 118 11.43 -1.91 15.67
C LEU A 118 11.45 -3.42 15.91
N LEU A 119 11.08 -3.83 17.11
CA LEU A 119 11.16 -5.23 17.55
C LEU A 119 9.75 -5.77 17.79
N ASP A 120 9.36 -6.81 17.05
CA ASP A 120 8.07 -7.53 17.16
C ASP A 120 8.30 -9.04 17.42
N PRO A 121 9.02 -9.42 18.50
CA PRO A 121 9.42 -10.81 18.74
C PRO A 121 8.23 -11.76 18.95
N ALA A 122 7.10 -11.25 19.42
CA ALA A 122 5.88 -12.02 19.59
C ALA A 122 5.03 -12.11 18.32
N ASN A 123 5.47 -11.46 17.23
CA ASN A 123 4.74 -11.38 15.98
C ASN A 123 3.31 -10.79 16.13
N GLY A 124 3.13 -9.91 17.12
CA GLY A 124 1.84 -9.30 17.41
C GLY A 124 1.42 -8.33 16.31
N VAL A 125 2.32 -7.43 15.93
CA VAL A 125 2.05 -6.41 14.90
C VAL A 125 2.07 -7.04 13.51
N SER A 126 3.00 -7.94 13.20
CA SER A 126 3.03 -8.63 11.91
C SER A 126 1.73 -9.41 11.64
N LYS A 127 1.12 -10.02 12.66
CA LYS A 127 -0.20 -10.65 12.56
C LYS A 127 -1.32 -9.64 12.28
N LEU A 128 -1.32 -8.47 12.93
CA LEU A 128 -2.31 -7.41 12.69
C LEU A 128 -2.29 -6.93 11.24
N TYR A 129 -1.13 -6.93 10.61
CA TYR A 129 -0.95 -6.56 9.19
C TYR A 129 -1.08 -7.75 8.23
N ASN A 130 -1.51 -8.93 8.70
CA ASN A 130 -1.67 -10.14 7.91
C ASN A 130 -0.40 -10.51 7.11
N VAL A 131 0.76 -10.37 7.72
CA VAL A 131 2.04 -10.71 7.10
C VAL A 131 2.10 -12.22 6.89
N SER A 132 2.00 -12.66 5.64
CA SER A 132 2.02 -14.09 5.25
C SER A 132 3.29 -14.50 4.51
N ALA A 133 4.11 -13.52 4.09
CA ALA A 133 5.39 -13.75 3.43
C ALA A 133 6.42 -12.70 3.89
N MET A 134 7.70 -13.05 3.78
CA MET A 134 8.82 -12.15 4.11
C MET A 134 9.68 -11.86 2.86
N PRO A 135 10.03 -10.57 2.67
CA PRO A 135 9.58 -9.39 3.39
C PRO A 135 8.10 -9.06 3.10
N SER A 136 7.48 -8.24 3.94
CA SER A 136 6.20 -7.60 3.63
C SER A 136 6.30 -6.11 3.84
N THR A 137 5.85 -5.35 2.86
CA THR A 137 5.92 -3.88 2.85
C THR A 137 4.52 -3.30 2.84
N VAL A 138 4.28 -2.37 3.76
CA VAL A 138 3.03 -1.60 3.88
C VAL A 138 3.36 -0.12 3.79
N ILE A 139 2.64 0.65 2.95
CA ILE A 139 2.79 2.10 2.89
C ILE A 139 1.51 2.75 3.39
N VAL A 140 1.70 3.67 4.33
CA VAL A 140 0.65 4.41 5.05
C VAL A 140 0.73 5.88 4.66
N ASP A 141 -0.42 6.50 4.39
CA ASP A 141 -0.49 7.92 4.05
C ASP A 141 -0.40 8.83 5.29
N ARG A 142 -0.34 10.14 5.06
CA ARG A 142 -0.25 11.17 6.11
C ARG A 142 -1.44 11.15 7.08
N LYS A 143 -2.60 10.62 6.66
CA LYS A 143 -3.81 10.45 7.48
C LYS A 143 -3.81 9.14 8.24
N GLY A 144 -2.82 8.28 8.00
CA GLY A 144 -2.64 6.98 8.65
C GLY A 144 -3.49 5.87 8.04
N ASN A 145 -3.79 5.95 6.78
CA ASN A 145 -4.49 4.89 6.07
C ASN A 145 -3.51 4.06 5.24
N VAL A 146 -3.76 2.78 5.15
CA VAL A 146 -3.00 1.87 4.29
C VAL A 146 -3.32 2.17 2.82
N ARG A 147 -2.29 2.43 2.03
CA ARG A 147 -2.39 2.76 0.61
C ARG A 147 -1.73 1.72 -0.30
N PHE A 148 -0.85 0.90 0.25
CA PHE A 148 -0.12 -0.10 -0.50
C PHE A 148 0.30 -1.25 0.43
N ILE A 149 0.17 -2.49 -0.08
CA ILE A 149 0.67 -3.70 0.57
C ILE A 149 1.37 -4.54 -0.50
N HIS A 150 2.57 -5.00 -0.19
CA HIS A 150 3.34 -5.90 -1.04
C HIS A 150 3.94 -7.02 -0.20
N GLN A 151 3.80 -8.26 -0.65
CA GLN A 151 4.30 -9.44 0.05
C GLN A 151 5.36 -10.14 -0.79
N GLY A 152 6.49 -10.46 -0.19
CA GLY A 152 7.68 -10.92 -0.87
C GLY A 152 8.50 -9.76 -1.45
N TYR A 153 9.64 -10.09 -2.07
CA TYR A 153 10.48 -9.13 -2.78
C TYR A 153 11.15 -9.79 -3.97
N GLN A 154 11.09 -9.10 -5.10
CA GLN A 154 11.88 -9.38 -6.30
C GLN A 154 12.65 -8.11 -6.70
N PRO A 155 13.86 -8.22 -7.28
CA PRO A 155 14.59 -7.05 -7.77
C PRO A 155 13.72 -6.20 -8.70
N GLY A 156 13.61 -4.91 -8.40
CA GLY A 156 12.76 -3.95 -9.12
C GLY A 156 11.48 -3.57 -8.39
N ASP A 157 11.06 -4.30 -7.34
CA ASP A 157 9.86 -3.97 -6.57
C ASP A 157 10.00 -2.64 -5.82
N GLU A 158 11.22 -2.23 -5.48
CA GLU A 158 11.52 -0.94 -4.87
C GLU A 158 11.06 0.25 -5.72
N SER A 159 10.94 0.08 -7.02
CA SER A 159 10.40 1.13 -7.91
C SER A 159 8.92 1.37 -7.64
N LYS A 160 8.13 0.32 -7.37
CA LYS A 160 6.71 0.41 -7.01
C LYS A 160 6.54 1.17 -5.69
N TYR A 161 7.42 0.92 -4.72
CA TYR A 161 7.41 1.65 -3.44
C TYR A 161 7.67 3.14 -3.67
N GLN A 162 8.70 3.47 -4.47
CA GLN A 162 9.04 4.84 -4.79
C GLN A 162 7.92 5.57 -5.55
N ASP A 163 7.20 4.88 -6.45
CA ASP A 163 6.05 5.45 -7.16
C ASP A 163 4.94 5.82 -6.18
N MET A 164 4.57 4.91 -5.29
CA MET A 164 3.56 5.15 -4.26
C MET A 164 3.99 6.27 -3.30
N ILE A 165 5.23 6.25 -2.82
CA ILE A 165 5.77 7.29 -1.93
C ILE A 165 5.69 8.66 -2.61
N ARG A 166 6.11 8.79 -3.87
CA ARG A 166 6.03 10.05 -4.64
C ARG A 166 4.60 10.54 -4.79
N GLN A 167 3.66 9.63 -5.05
CA GLN A 167 2.25 9.97 -5.11
C GLN A 167 1.77 10.55 -3.77
N LEU A 168 2.01 9.83 -2.66
CA LEU A 168 1.50 10.21 -1.34
C LEU A 168 2.14 11.50 -0.79
N ILE A 169 3.41 11.75 -1.12
CA ILE A 169 4.09 13.00 -0.73
C ILE A 169 3.43 14.22 -1.41
N ARG A 170 2.91 14.07 -2.64
CA ARG A 170 2.22 15.16 -3.37
C ARG A 170 0.78 15.35 -2.91
N GLU A 171 0.15 14.36 -2.29
CA GLU A 171 -1.18 14.50 -1.73
C GLU A 171 -1.15 15.49 -0.55
N LYS A 172 -2.15 16.37 -0.48
CA LYS A 172 -2.32 17.27 0.68
C LYS A 172 -2.67 16.44 1.92
N ALA A 173 -2.08 16.81 3.07
CA ALA A 173 -2.38 16.22 4.37
C ALA A 173 -3.84 16.42 4.78
#